data_51ba52b93c06d5c9f97d1362bb926076
#
_entry.id   51ba52b93c06d5c9f97d1362bb926076
#
_cell.length_a   1.000
_cell.length_b   1.000
_cell.length_c   1.000
_cell.angle_alpha   90.00
_cell.angle_beta   90.00
_cell.angle_gamma   90.00
#
_symmetry.space_group_name_H-M   'P 1'
#
loop_
_entity.id
_entity.type
_entity.pdbx_description
1 polymer ?
#
loop_
_entity_poly.entity_id
_entity_poly.type
_entity_poly.pdbx_seq_one_letter_code
_entity_poly.pdbx_strand_id
1 'polypeptide(L)'
;MLAAETDHRDHAIIEQVIADLIDGPLAHLPSGDFAANAAWLTCAGIEHNLRRAAATLASRRHGKARGATVRRELINVPARLAHRGRDQLILHLPQHWPWQDAFDGVFDATHRAPPARAA
;
A
#
# COMPACT_ATOMS: atom_id res chain seq x y z
N MET A 1 -3.59 23.86 24.41
CA MET A 1 -4.16 22.51 24.40
C MET A 1 -4.21 21.90 23.00
N LEU A 2 -4.79 22.55 22.00
CA LEU A 2 -4.90 22.02 20.62
C LEU A 2 -3.54 21.73 19.95
N ALA A 3 -2.52 22.58 20.14
CA ALA A 3 -1.20 22.38 19.52
C ALA A 3 -0.48 21.12 20.06
N ALA A 4 -0.55 20.89 21.39
CA ALA A 4 0.06 19.71 22.01
C ALA A 4 -0.63 18.39 21.59
N GLU A 5 -1.93 18.42 21.33
CA GLU A 5 -2.68 17.26 20.85
C GLU A 5 -2.37 16.95 19.37
N THR A 6 -2.14 17.98 18.56
CA THR A 6 -1.71 17.80 17.17
C THR A 6 -0.31 17.21 17.12
N ASP A 7 0.61 17.75 17.93
CA ASP A 7 1.99 17.29 18.04
C ASP A 7 2.06 15.82 18.52
N HIS A 8 1.23 15.44 19.48
CA HIS A 8 1.12 14.06 19.95
C HIS A 8 0.59 13.09 18.87
N ARG A 9 -0.37 13.52 18.05
CA ARG A 9 -0.87 12.71 16.93
C ARG A 9 0.18 12.52 15.84
N ASP A 10 0.97 13.55 15.56
CA ASP A 10 2.04 13.47 14.55
C ASP A 10 3.15 12.51 14.99
N HIS A 11 3.49 12.49 16.29
CA HIS A 11 4.42 11.50 16.85
C HIS A 11 3.86 10.07 16.74
N ALA A 12 2.58 9.85 17.04
CA ALA A 12 1.96 8.54 16.94
C ALA A 12 1.96 7.99 15.48
N ILE A 13 1.87 8.87 14.46
CA ILE A 13 1.98 8.49 13.06
C ILE A 13 3.40 8.03 12.74
N ILE A 14 4.42 8.75 13.20
CA ILE A 14 5.83 8.38 12.98
C ILE A 14 6.16 7.03 13.64
N GLU A 15 5.70 6.81 14.86
CA GLU A 15 5.87 5.53 15.56
C GLU A 15 5.22 4.37 14.80
N GLN A 16 4.04 4.59 14.22
CA GLN A 16 3.37 3.58 13.39
C GLN A 16 4.15 3.29 12.10
N VAL A 17 4.73 4.30 11.46
CA VAL A 17 5.57 4.13 10.27
C VAL A 17 6.80 3.29 10.59
N ILE A 18 7.51 3.64 11.68
CA ILE A 18 8.69 2.91 12.13
C ILE A 18 8.33 1.46 12.47
N ALA A 19 7.25 1.23 13.21
CA ALA A 19 6.78 -0.11 13.55
C ALA A 19 6.42 -0.94 12.31
N ASP A 20 5.74 -0.35 11.32
CA ASP A 20 5.41 -1.03 10.06
C ASP A 20 6.65 -1.39 9.22
N LEU A 21 7.70 -0.57 9.27
CA LEU A 21 8.98 -0.84 8.61
C LEU A 21 9.75 -1.95 9.33
N ILE A 22 9.83 -1.92 10.66
CA ILE A 22 10.52 -2.94 11.47
C ILE A 22 9.80 -4.28 11.40
N ASP A 23 8.46 -4.31 11.45
CA ASP A 23 7.65 -5.53 11.31
C ASP A 23 7.62 -6.07 9.86
N GLY A 24 8.25 -5.39 8.92
CA GLY A 24 8.23 -5.68 7.50
C GLY A 24 9.63 -5.69 6.88
N PRO A 25 9.91 -4.80 5.92
CA PRO A 25 11.13 -4.85 5.12
C PRO A 25 12.43 -4.60 5.91
N LEU A 26 12.35 -4.00 7.08
CA LEU A 26 13.50 -3.75 7.95
C LEU A 26 13.62 -4.72 9.12
N ALA A 27 12.85 -5.82 9.13
CA ALA A 27 12.99 -6.86 10.15
C ALA A 27 14.43 -7.44 10.21
N HIS A 28 15.11 -7.41 9.07
CA HIS A 28 16.54 -7.72 8.96
C HIS A 28 17.14 -7.01 7.75
N LEU A 29 18.42 -6.71 7.83
CA LEU A 29 19.15 -6.14 6.69
C LEU A 29 19.64 -7.27 5.78
N PRO A 30 19.46 -7.16 4.44
CA PRO A 30 19.72 -8.25 3.50
C PRO A 30 21.23 -8.46 3.21
N SER A 31 22.10 -7.52 3.58
CA SER A 31 23.50 -7.53 3.20
C SER A 31 24.42 -7.12 4.35
N GLY A 32 25.69 -7.53 4.29
CA GLY A 32 26.78 -6.98 5.11
C GLY A 32 27.34 -5.67 4.56
N ASP A 33 26.94 -5.24 3.36
CA ASP A 33 27.40 -4.01 2.73
C ASP A 33 26.50 -2.82 3.08
N PHE A 34 27.14 -1.72 3.47
CA PHE A 34 26.42 -0.51 3.89
C PHE A 34 25.62 0.13 2.74
N ALA A 35 26.20 0.21 1.53
CA ALA A 35 25.56 0.84 0.39
C ALA A 35 24.33 0.02 -0.08
N ALA A 36 24.45 -1.31 -0.07
CA ALA A 36 23.33 -2.21 -0.38
C ALA A 36 22.19 -2.05 0.64
N ASN A 37 22.51 -1.95 1.92
CA ASN A 37 21.50 -1.71 2.97
C ASN A 37 20.88 -0.32 2.87
N ALA A 38 21.63 0.71 2.48
CA ALA A 38 21.08 2.05 2.23
C ALA A 38 20.10 2.06 1.05
N ALA A 39 20.41 1.35 -0.04
CA ALA A 39 19.49 1.16 -1.16
C ALA A 39 18.23 0.39 -0.73
N TRP A 40 18.39 -0.68 0.06
CA TRP A 40 17.27 -1.44 0.63
C TRP A 40 16.34 -0.57 1.48
N LEU A 41 16.90 0.27 2.36
CA LEU A 41 16.13 1.22 3.18
C LEU A 41 15.33 2.20 2.32
N THR A 42 15.94 2.70 1.25
CA THR A 42 15.27 3.60 0.29
C THR A 42 14.08 2.90 -0.38
N CYS A 43 14.27 1.66 -0.86
CA CYS A 43 13.21 0.86 -1.43
C CYS A 43 12.08 0.56 -0.42
N ALA A 44 12.44 0.29 0.83
CA ALA A 44 11.47 0.08 1.91
C ALA A 44 10.61 1.33 2.17
N GLY A 45 11.20 2.52 2.14
CA GLY A 45 10.47 3.78 2.25
C GLY A 45 9.53 4.03 1.07
N ILE A 46 9.96 3.74 -0.15
CA ILE A 46 9.12 3.83 -1.35
C ILE A 46 7.95 2.84 -1.26
N GLU A 47 8.22 1.59 -0.91
CA GLU A 47 7.17 0.55 -0.72
C GLU A 47 6.13 1.01 0.31
N HIS A 48 6.60 1.51 1.45
CA HIS A 48 5.72 2.01 2.51
C HIS A 48 4.78 3.10 1.97
N ASN A 49 5.32 4.09 1.26
CA ASN A 49 4.53 5.20 0.71
C ASN A 49 3.51 4.72 -0.33
N LEU A 50 3.91 3.84 -1.25
CA LEU A 50 3.00 3.26 -2.26
C LEU A 50 1.88 2.45 -1.61
N ARG A 51 2.22 1.62 -0.63
CA ARG A 51 1.24 0.83 0.14
C ARG A 51 0.26 1.73 0.90
N ARG A 52 0.74 2.81 1.51
CA ARG A 52 -0.12 3.79 2.20
C ARG A 52 -1.04 4.52 1.25
N ALA A 53 -0.55 4.93 0.08
CA ALA A 53 -1.36 5.54 -0.97
C ALA A 53 -2.46 4.57 -1.46
N ALA A 54 -2.10 3.34 -1.81
CA ALA A 54 -3.07 2.32 -2.22
C ALA A 54 -4.12 2.05 -1.13
N ALA A 55 -3.70 1.90 0.13
CA ALA A 55 -4.61 1.70 1.25
C ALA A 55 -5.60 2.86 1.44
N THR A 56 -5.15 4.10 1.22
CA THR A 56 -6.00 5.30 1.31
C THR A 56 -7.02 5.33 0.17
N LEU A 57 -6.63 4.95 -1.04
CA LEU A 57 -7.53 4.82 -2.19
C LEU A 57 -8.54 3.69 -2.02
N ALA A 58 -8.14 2.59 -1.37
CA ALA A 58 -8.98 1.42 -1.16
C ALA A 58 -10.19 1.72 -0.26
N SER A 59 -9.95 2.28 0.91
CA SER A 59 -11.03 2.71 1.82
C SER A 59 -10.47 3.49 3.02
N ARG A 60 -11.37 4.21 3.70
CA ARG A 60 -11.04 4.90 4.97
C ARG A 60 -10.50 3.95 6.04
N ARG A 61 -10.99 2.71 6.09
CA ARG A 61 -10.52 1.67 7.01
C ARG A 61 -9.08 1.26 6.70
N HIS A 62 -8.80 0.93 5.43
CA HIS A 62 -7.47 0.51 5.00
C HIS A 62 -6.44 1.64 5.10
N GLY A 63 -6.84 2.88 4.85
CA GLY A 63 -6.00 4.06 5.03
C GLY A 63 -5.48 4.26 6.47
N LYS A 64 -6.15 3.66 7.48
CA LYS A 64 -5.72 3.67 8.88
C LYS A 64 -5.14 2.35 9.37
N ALA A 65 -5.17 1.32 8.53
CA ALA A 65 -4.73 -0.02 8.90
C ALA A 65 -3.20 -0.14 8.95
N ARG A 66 -2.70 -1.09 9.76
CA ARG A 66 -1.30 -1.50 9.78
C ARG A 66 -0.90 -2.13 8.44
N GLY A 67 0.37 -2.01 8.09
CA GLY A 67 0.90 -2.54 6.84
C GLY A 67 0.66 -4.03 6.63
N ALA A 68 0.75 -4.83 7.69
CA ALA A 68 0.44 -6.26 7.64
C ALA A 68 -1.02 -6.54 7.24
N THR A 69 -1.96 -5.73 7.72
CA THR A 69 -3.38 -5.83 7.37
C THR A 69 -3.60 -5.50 5.89
N VAL A 70 -3.03 -4.40 5.41
CA VAL A 70 -3.12 -4.01 3.99
C VAL A 70 -2.55 -5.10 3.08
N ARG A 71 -1.38 -5.67 3.43
CA ARG A 71 -0.79 -6.78 2.67
C ARG A 71 -1.71 -7.99 2.63
N ARG A 72 -2.25 -8.42 3.77
CA ARG A 72 -3.12 -9.60 3.85
C ARG A 72 -4.42 -9.40 3.10
N GLU A 73 -5.01 -8.21 3.17
CA GLU A 73 -6.37 -7.95 2.71
C GLU A 73 -6.45 -7.41 1.27
N LEU A 74 -5.40 -6.77 0.75
CA LEU A 74 -5.41 -6.15 -0.57
C LEU A 74 -4.30 -6.61 -1.51
N ILE A 75 -3.14 -7.07 -0.98
CA ILE A 75 -1.98 -7.38 -1.82
C ILE A 75 -1.80 -8.89 -1.99
N ASN A 76 -1.78 -9.65 -0.90
CA ASN A 76 -1.58 -11.09 -0.91
C ASN A 76 -2.88 -11.85 -1.22
N VAL A 77 -3.57 -11.42 -2.29
CA VAL A 77 -4.85 -12.03 -2.69
C VAL A 77 -4.59 -13.06 -3.78
N PRO A 78 -5.01 -14.31 -3.60
CA PRO A 78 -4.88 -15.31 -4.64
C PRO A 78 -5.79 -14.96 -5.81
N ALA A 79 -5.20 -14.64 -6.94
CA ALA A 79 -5.92 -14.28 -8.15
C ALA A 79 -5.44 -15.10 -9.33
N ARG A 80 -6.30 -15.35 -10.30
CA ARG A 80 -5.96 -16.04 -11.54
C ARG A 80 -5.94 -15.04 -12.70
N LEU A 81 -4.82 -15.00 -13.40
CA LEU A 81 -4.70 -14.25 -14.65
C LEU A 81 -5.17 -15.12 -15.83
N ALA A 82 -6.03 -14.55 -16.66
CA ALA A 82 -6.45 -15.15 -17.92
C ALA A 82 -6.26 -14.17 -19.08
N HIS A 83 -5.82 -14.67 -20.23
CA HIS A 83 -5.74 -13.90 -21.47
C HIS A 83 -7.03 -14.10 -22.26
N ARG A 84 -7.63 -12.99 -22.69
CA ARG A 84 -8.77 -12.99 -23.59
C ARG A 84 -8.39 -12.26 -24.87
N GLY A 85 -7.94 -13.02 -25.87
CA GLY A 85 -7.41 -12.44 -27.11
C GLY A 85 -6.00 -11.86 -26.93
N ARG A 86 -5.56 -11.04 -27.89
CA ARG A 86 -4.17 -10.53 -27.92
C ARG A 86 -3.89 -9.44 -26.87
N ASP A 87 -4.89 -8.66 -26.47
CA ASP A 87 -4.67 -7.41 -25.74
C ASP A 87 -5.46 -7.28 -24.43
N GLN A 88 -6.19 -8.34 -24.01
CA GLN A 88 -6.97 -8.29 -22.78
C GLN A 88 -6.42 -9.25 -21.73
N LEU A 89 -5.98 -8.70 -20.61
CA LEU A 89 -5.64 -9.45 -19.41
C LEU A 89 -6.79 -9.33 -18.41
N ILE A 90 -7.34 -10.48 -18.02
CA ILE A 90 -8.43 -10.54 -17.03
C ILE A 90 -7.88 -11.08 -15.73
N LEU A 91 -8.10 -10.33 -14.65
CA LEU A 91 -7.80 -10.74 -13.29
C LEU A 91 -9.08 -11.31 -12.64
N HIS A 92 -9.08 -12.62 -12.38
CA HIS A 92 -10.16 -13.26 -11.65
C HIS A 92 -9.84 -13.24 -10.16
N LEU A 93 -10.60 -12.46 -9.41
CA LEU A 93 -10.53 -12.38 -7.95
C LEU A 93 -11.30 -13.55 -7.30
N PRO A 94 -11.01 -13.88 -6.02
CA PRO A 94 -11.75 -14.91 -5.30
C PRO A 94 -13.23 -14.56 -5.17
N GLN A 95 -14.11 -15.55 -5.30
CA GLN A 95 -15.53 -15.36 -5.07
C GLN A 95 -15.79 -15.02 -3.59
N HIS A 96 -16.74 -14.11 -3.35
CA HIS A 96 -17.14 -13.68 -1.99
C HIS A 96 -16.00 -13.10 -1.16
N TRP A 97 -14.99 -12.54 -1.80
CA TRP A 97 -13.88 -11.89 -1.11
C TRP A 97 -14.34 -10.58 -0.44
N PRO A 98 -14.23 -10.45 0.89
CA PRO A 98 -14.81 -9.33 1.62
C PRO A 98 -14.27 -7.95 1.26
N TRP A 99 -13.10 -7.90 0.61
CA TRP A 99 -12.38 -6.65 0.29
C TRP A 99 -12.41 -6.31 -1.20
N GLN A 100 -13.27 -6.99 -1.98
CA GLN A 100 -13.38 -6.78 -3.42
C GLN A 100 -13.66 -5.32 -3.75
N ASP A 101 -14.66 -4.68 -3.12
CA ASP A 101 -15.01 -3.27 -3.36
C ASP A 101 -13.84 -2.32 -3.08
N ALA A 102 -13.04 -2.62 -2.04
CA ALA A 102 -11.87 -1.83 -1.70
C ALA A 102 -10.75 -1.98 -2.75
N PHE A 103 -10.56 -3.17 -3.28
CA PHE A 103 -9.62 -3.45 -4.36
C PHE A 103 -10.06 -2.77 -5.66
N ASP A 104 -11.33 -2.89 -6.03
CA ASP A 104 -11.91 -2.26 -7.21
C ASP A 104 -11.77 -0.73 -7.13
N GLY A 105 -11.94 -0.15 -5.94
CA GLY A 105 -11.68 1.28 -5.69
C GLY A 105 -10.25 1.70 -6.01
N VAL A 106 -9.24 0.91 -5.63
CA VAL A 106 -7.83 1.17 -5.99
C VAL A 106 -7.64 1.02 -7.49
N PHE A 107 -8.16 -0.05 -8.07
CA PHE A 107 -8.02 -0.34 -9.50
C PHE A 107 -8.60 0.79 -10.34
N ASP A 108 -9.82 1.22 -10.06
CA ASP A 108 -10.48 2.32 -10.76
C ASP A 108 -9.73 3.65 -10.61
N ALA A 109 -9.26 3.96 -9.40
CA ALA A 109 -8.51 5.18 -9.15
C ALA A 109 -7.18 5.24 -9.91
N THR A 110 -6.53 4.09 -10.12
CA THR A 110 -5.23 4.01 -10.80
C THR A 110 -5.34 3.89 -12.32
N HIS A 111 -6.47 3.36 -12.84
CA HIS A 111 -6.69 3.15 -14.28
C HIS A 111 -7.61 4.19 -14.92
N ARG A 112 -8.25 5.03 -14.11
CA ARG A 112 -9.04 6.14 -14.65
C ARG A 112 -8.12 7.18 -15.28
N ALA A 113 -8.35 7.52 -16.54
CA ALA A 113 -7.64 8.61 -17.20
C ALA A 113 -7.77 9.90 -16.35
N PRO A 114 -6.69 10.66 -16.14
CA PRO A 114 -6.79 11.94 -15.46
C PRO A 114 -7.79 12.83 -16.20
N PRO A 115 -8.60 13.63 -15.49
CA PRO A 115 -9.50 14.56 -16.14
C PRO A 115 -8.70 15.45 -17.08
N ALA A 116 -9.20 15.63 -18.31
CA ALA A 116 -8.59 16.52 -19.27
C ALA A 116 -8.42 17.91 -18.60
N ARG A 117 -7.18 18.38 -18.53
CA ARG A 117 -6.93 19.75 -18.05
C ARG A 117 -7.74 20.69 -18.94
N ALA A 118 -8.70 21.39 -18.36
CA ALA A 118 -9.33 22.54 -19.03
C ALA A 118 -8.22 23.55 -19.38
N ALA A 119 -8.09 23.83 -20.66
CA ALA A 119 -7.14 24.81 -21.18
C ALA A 119 -7.57 26.22 -20.80
#